data_3db26797146b67b72e597a4bac93d444
#
_entry.id   3db26797146b67b72e597a4bac93d444
#
_cell.length_a   1.000
_cell.length_b   1.000
_cell.length_c   1.000
_cell.angle_alpha   90.00
_cell.angle_beta   90.00
_cell.angle_gamma   90.00
#
_symmetry.space_group_name_H-M   'P 1'
#
loop_
_entity.id
_entity.type
_entity.pdbx_description
1 polymer ?
#
loop_
_entity_poly.entity_id
_entity_poly.type
_entity_poly.pdbx_seq_one_letter_code
_entity_poly.pdbx_strand_id
1 'polypeptide(L)'
;MHNVKIFCKFRGGAVIIYLEIGEIMLKKDLNTKQVGNLFGVDESTVRRWAMSGKIKCIPSAGGHRKFSYNDIVDFANKKGIKLNISAENKNLNPKSAIPKIVENALKQDYKFVEKSLIELYLGGVQLTSLMDDFIEPVLVSIQNHLDNNKISVAEEHIARKIVSKGLNQFKLSVINTKKDNGKHVLTLNLENDIPDLPIDMIQILLEDEGYNVHNCGSHTSIRNIKSLISKKNYDAIFIYLCDRQCCTSTLVDNIDKTNSDLEEIIKLADKYEIKLFLGGPSFENINQKLLKSFNLFTKYSEALLINKIK
;
A
#
# COMPACT_ATOMS: atom_id res chain seq x y z
N MET A 1 -16.62 -4.56 -23.99
CA MET A 1 -17.00 -3.27 -24.63
C MET A 1 -17.22 -2.26 -23.52
N HIS A 2 -16.36 -1.28 -23.40
CA HIS A 2 -16.41 -0.27 -22.36
C HIS A 2 -17.31 0.86 -22.82
N ASN A 3 -18.42 1.11 -22.12
CA ASN A 3 -19.26 2.27 -22.37
C ASN A 3 -18.58 3.53 -21.81
N VAL A 4 -17.81 4.21 -22.64
CA VAL A 4 -17.37 5.57 -22.38
C VAL A 4 -18.46 6.49 -22.93
N LYS A 5 -19.17 7.18 -22.05
CA LYS A 5 -20.10 8.23 -22.48
C LYS A 5 -19.32 9.55 -22.60
N ILE A 6 -19.19 10.03 -23.82
CA ILE A 6 -18.57 11.32 -24.11
C ILE A 6 -19.71 12.33 -24.27
N PHE A 7 -19.73 13.34 -23.41
CA PHE A 7 -20.64 14.48 -23.57
C PHE A 7 -19.85 15.69 -24.04
N CYS A 8 -20.21 16.22 -25.24
CA CYS A 8 -19.70 17.49 -25.75
C CYS A 8 -20.73 18.57 -25.49
N LYS A 9 -20.35 19.65 -24.80
CA LYS A 9 -21.20 20.85 -24.69
C LYS A 9 -20.46 22.03 -25.24
N PHE A 10 -21.09 22.68 -26.24
CA PHE A 10 -20.56 23.92 -26.83
C PHE A 10 -21.00 25.13 -25.99
N ARG A 11 -20.05 25.96 -25.56
CA ARG A 11 -20.32 27.25 -24.94
C ARG A 11 -19.20 28.23 -25.32
N GLY A 12 -19.52 29.25 -26.06
CA GLY A 12 -18.64 30.39 -26.29
C GLY A 12 -17.32 30.08 -27.03
N GLY A 13 -17.34 29.24 -28.09
CA GLY A 13 -16.16 28.99 -28.93
C GLY A 13 -15.11 28.02 -28.39
N ALA A 14 -15.31 27.44 -27.21
CA ALA A 14 -14.46 26.39 -26.68
C ALA A 14 -15.22 25.05 -26.55
N VAL A 15 -14.57 23.97 -26.95
CA VAL A 15 -15.08 22.59 -26.75
C VAL A 15 -14.59 22.12 -25.38
N ILE A 16 -15.50 22.03 -24.43
CA ILE A 16 -15.19 21.42 -23.14
C ILE A 16 -15.63 19.96 -23.20
N ILE A 17 -14.66 19.05 -23.22
CA ILE A 17 -14.89 17.61 -23.17
C ILE A 17 -14.89 17.21 -21.69
N TYR A 18 -16.06 16.87 -21.17
CA TYR A 18 -16.17 16.20 -19.88
C TYR A 18 -16.02 14.70 -20.11
N LEU A 19 -14.91 14.15 -19.69
CA LEU A 19 -14.76 12.70 -19.49
C LEU A 19 -15.34 12.40 -18.10
N GLU A 20 -16.58 11.95 -18.05
CA GLU A 20 -17.04 11.17 -16.89
C GLU A 20 -16.33 9.82 -16.96
N ILE A 21 -15.12 9.80 -16.44
CA ILE A 21 -14.48 8.55 -16.00
C ILE A 21 -15.23 8.20 -14.72
N GLY A 22 -16.39 7.53 -14.87
CA GLY A 22 -16.94 6.79 -13.76
C GLY A 22 -15.80 5.91 -13.24
N GLU A 23 -15.47 6.05 -11.98
CA GLU A 23 -14.60 5.12 -11.27
C GLU A 23 -15.21 3.73 -11.36
N ILE A 24 -14.99 3.06 -12.49
CA ILE A 24 -15.08 1.60 -12.55
C ILE A 24 -13.81 1.13 -11.83
N MET A 25 -13.86 1.18 -10.51
CA MET A 25 -13.02 0.35 -9.70
C MET A 25 -13.26 -1.07 -10.17
N LEU A 26 -12.34 -1.60 -10.96
CA LEU A 26 -12.26 -3.03 -11.28
C LEU A 26 -11.88 -3.77 -9.99
N LYS A 27 -12.77 -3.78 -8.99
CA LYS A 27 -12.71 -4.78 -7.93
C LYS A 27 -12.81 -6.11 -8.65
N LYS A 28 -11.81 -6.93 -8.56
CA LYS A 28 -11.84 -8.32 -8.99
C LYS A 28 -12.75 -9.10 -8.05
N ASP A 29 -14.06 -8.97 -8.26
CA ASP A 29 -15.05 -9.71 -7.49
C ASP A 29 -15.01 -11.19 -7.87
N LEU A 30 -15.11 -12.03 -6.87
CA LEU A 30 -15.21 -13.48 -7.06
C LEU A 30 -16.64 -13.87 -7.37
N ASN A 31 -16.82 -14.86 -8.25
CA ASN A 31 -18.13 -15.47 -8.49
C ASN A 31 -18.44 -16.58 -7.47
N THR A 32 -19.68 -17.07 -7.48
CA THR A 32 -20.15 -18.10 -6.55
C THR A 32 -19.31 -19.37 -6.58
N LYS A 33 -18.84 -19.80 -7.78
CA LYS A 33 -18.00 -20.99 -7.96
C LYS A 33 -16.62 -20.80 -7.32
N GLN A 34 -16.00 -19.65 -7.54
CA GLN A 34 -14.69 -19.30 -6.96
C GLN A 34 -14.77 -19.28 -5.43
N VAL A 35 -15.83 -18.67 -4.87
CA VAL A 35 -16.08 -18.67 -3.43
C VAL A 35 -16.31 -20.09 -2.89
N GLY A 36 -17.08 -20.92 -3.61
CA GLY A 36 -17.27 -22.32 -3.26
C GLY A 36 -15.95 -23.08 -3.16
N ASN A 37 -15.06 -22.88 -4.13
CA ASN A 37 -13.72 -23.49 -4.12
C ASN A 37 -12.87 -23.03 -2.92
N LEU A 38 -12.92 -21.73 -2.57
CA LEU A 38 -12.19 -21.19 -1.41
C LEU A 38 -12.67 -21.78 -0.07
N PHE A 39 -13.97 -22.02 0.06
CA PHE A 39 -14.54 -22.61 1.28
C PHE A 39 -14.63 -24.13 1.25
N GLY A 40 -14.31 -24.78 0.13
CA GLY A 40 -14.46 -26.23 -0.04
C GLY A 40 -15.92 -26.69 0.01
N VAL A 41 -16.84 -25.87 -0.53
CA VAL A 41 -18.29 -26.13 -0.52
C VAL A 41 -18.91 -25.94 -1.89
N ASP A 42 -20.10 -26.50 -2.09
CA ASP A 42 -20.86 -26.34 -3.34
C ASP A 42 -21.38 -24.91 -3.52
N GLU A 43 -21.55 -24.48 -4.77
CA GLU A 43 -22.12 -23.19 -5.13
C GLU A 43 -23.49 -22.95 -4.49
N SER A 44 -24.28 -23.99 -4.32
CA SER A 44 -25.61 -23.94 -3.66
C SER A 44 -25.49 -23.47 -2.20
N THR A 45 -24.44 -23.89 -1.51
CA THR A 45 -24.16 -23.46 -0.13
C THR A 45 -23.78 -21.98 -0.08
N VAL A 46 -22.92 -21.53 -1.01
CA VAL A 46 -22.56 -20.11 -1.12
C VAL A 46 -23.79 -19.24 -1.43
N ARG A 47 -24.66 -19.71 -2.34
CA ARG A 47 -25.93 -19.02 -2.64
C ARG A 47 -26.81 -18.89 -1.41
N ARG A 48 -26.93 -19.95 -0.59
CA ARG A 48 -27.68 -19.90 0.68
C ARG A 48 -27.07 -18.90 1.67
N TRP A 49 -25.75 -18.85 1.78
CA TRP A 49 -25.07 -17.86 2.64
C TRP A 49 -25.35 -16.44 2.20
N ALA A 50 -25.31 -16.17 0.89
CA ALA A 50 -25.63 -14.87 0.34
C ALA A 50 -27.11 -14.49 0.54
N MET A 51 -28.04 -15.43 0.28
CA MET A 51 -29.48 -15.19 0.46
C MET A 51 -29.86 -14.95 1.93
N SER A 52 -29.19 -15.63 2.86
CA SER A 52 -29.40 -15.44 4.31
C SER A 52 -28.62 -14.25 4.90
N GLY A 53 -27.94 -13.45 4.08
CA GLY A 53 -27.13 -12.30 4.53
C GLY A 53 -25.88 -12.67 5.35
N LYS A 54 -25.51 -13.96 5.40
CA LYS A 54 -24.32 -14.42 6.15
C LYS A 54 -23.03 -13.95 5.51
N ILE A 55 -22.98 -13.90 4.17
CA ILE A 55 -21.89 -13.32 3.39
C ILE A 55 -22.46 -12.21 2.51
N LYS A 56 -21.80 -11.06 2.50
CA LYS A 56 -22.22 -9.94 1.65
C LYS A 56 -21.90 -10.25 0.19
N CYS A 57 -22.76 -9.84 -0.72
CA CYS A 57 -22.54 -9.95 -2.16
C CYS A 57 -23.23 -8.82 -2.90
N ILE A 58 -22.75 -8.48 -4.09
CA ILE A 58 -23.34 -7.52 -5.00
C ILE A 58 -23.96 -8.29 -6.16
N PRO A 59 -25.27 -8.11 -6.47
CA PRO A 59 -25.87 -8.70 -7.65
C PRO A 59 -25.31 -8.00 -8.91
N SER A 60 -24.89 -8.76 -9.92
CA SER A 60 -24.58 -8.21 -11.24
C SER A 60 -25.84 -7.99 -12.06
N ALA A 61 -25.73 -7.20 -13.15
CA ALA A 61 -26.85 -6.95 -14.07
C ALA A 61 -27.46 -8.23 -14.65
N GLY A 62 -26.71 -9.34 -14.73
CA GLY A 62 -27.19 -10.66 -15.16
C GLY A 62 -27.66 -11.55 -14.02
N GLY A 63 -27.90 -11.04 -12.80
CA GLY A 63 -28.37 -11.81 -11.65
C GLY A 63 -27.31 -12.69 -10.98
N HIS A 64 -26.05 -12.65 -11.46
CA HIS A 64 -24.96 -13.38 -10.84
C HIS A 64 -24.47 -12.62 -9.58
N ARG A 65 -24.11 -13.36 -8.53
CA ARG A 65 -23.56 -12.79 -7.31
C ARG A 65 -22.06 -12.59 -7.44
N LYS A 66 -21.60 -11.43 -6.99
CA LYS A 66 -20.19 -11.05 -6.91
C LYS A 66 -19.81 -10.81 -5.46
N PHE A 67 -18.66 -11.31 -5.04
CA PHE A 67 -18.16 -11.27 -3.67
C PHE A 67 -16.79 -10.60 -3.64
N SER A 68 -16.62 -9.62 -2.78
CA SER A 68 -15.29 -9.03 -2.56
C SER A 68 -14.41 -9.97 -1.73
N TYR A 69 -13.10 -9.87 -1.90
CA TYR A 69 -12.16 -10.64 -1.07
C TYR A 69 -12.33 -10.36 0.42
N ASN A 70 -12.63 -9.13 0.79
CA ASN A 70 -12.85 -8.75 2.18
C ASN A 70 -14.08 -9.40 2.79
N ASP A 71 -15.22 -9.39 2.08
CA ASP A 71 -16.42 -10.05 2.58
C ASP A 71 -16.19 -11.55 2.80
N ILE A 72 -15.31 -12.15 2.00
CA ILE A 72 -14.91 -13.55 2.12
C ILE A 72 -14.02 -13.75 3.36
N VAL A 73 -13.01 -12.90 3.55
CA VAL A 73 -12.10 -12.97 4.71
C VAL A 73 -12.87 -12.71 6.01
N ASP A 74 -13.72 -11.68 6.03
CA ASP A 74 -14.56 -11.35 7.17
C ASP A 74 -15.49 -12.53 7.55
N PHE A 75 -16.09 -13.17 6.56
CA PHE A 75 -16.95 -14.33 6.81
C PHE A 75 -16.14 -15.54 7.31
N ALA A 76 -14.98 -15.81 6.72
CA ALA A 76 -14.07 -16.86 7.14
C ALA A 76 -13.64 -16.68 8.61
N ASN A 77 -13.19 -15.47 8.96
CA ASN A 77 -12.78 -15.11 10.32
C ASN A 77 -13.92 -15.25 11.33
N LYS A 78 -15.11 -14.73 11.02
CA LYS A 78 -16.30 -14.84 11.87
C LYS A 78 -16.73 -16.28 12.12
N LYS A 79 -16.40 -17.18 11.20
CA LYS A 79 -16.77 -18.60 11.28
C LYS A 79 -15.64 -19.51 11.75
N GLY A 80 -14.42 -18.99 11.91
CA GLY A 80 -13.23 -19.79 12.22
C GLY A 80 -12.87 -20.78 11.10
N ILE A 81 -13.26 -20.48 9.85
CA ILE A 81 -13.02 -21.34 8.69
C ILE A 81 -11.71 -20.94 8.02
N LYS A 82 -10.78 -21.89 7.88
CA LYS A 82 -9.61 -21.70 7.02
C LYS A 82 -10.00 -21.83 5.55
N LEU A 83 -9.61 -20.84 4.74
CA LEU A 83 -9.88 -20.87 3.31
C LEU A 83 -8.99 -21.90 2.59
N ASN A 84 -9.58 -22.59 1.63
CA ASN A 84 -8.90 -23.57 0.78
C ASN A 84 -8.13 -22.81 -0.32
N ILE A 85 -6.90 -22.45 -0.03
CA ILE A 85 -5.99 -21.89 -1.03
C ILE A 85 -5.38 -23.06 -1.80
N SER A 86 -5.16 -22.88 -3.11
CA SER A 86 -4.70 -23.97 -4.00
C SER A 86 -3.56 -24.80 -3.37
N ALA A 87 -3.56 -26.11 -3.65
CA ALA A 87 -2.63 -27.06 -3.02
C ALA A 87 -1.14 -26.69 -3.20
N GLU A 88 -0.83 -25.93 -4.27
CA GLU A 88 0.51 -25.39 -4.52
C GLU A 88 0.96 -24.37 -3.47
N ASN A 89 0.02 -23.75 -2.75
CA ASN A 89 0.26 -22.63 -1.83
C ASN A 89 -0.03 -22.97 -0.36
N LYS A 90 -0.41 -24.22 -0.03
CA LYS A 90 -0.64 -24.64 1.36
C LYS A 90 0.59 -24.49 2.27
N ASN A 91 1.79 -24.29 1.68
CA ASN A 91 3.06 -24.10 2.38
C ASN A 91 3.69 -22.72 2.06
N LEU A 92 2.92 -21.70 1.73
CA LEU A 92 3.44 -20.35 1.57
C LEU A 92 3.88 -19.82 2.94
N ASN A 93 5.11 -20.16 3.29
CA ASN A 93 5.83 -19.46 4.34
C ASN A 93 6.74 -18.40 3.67
N PRO A 94 7.24 -17.40 4.41
CA PRO A 94 8.12 -16.36 3.87
C PRO A 94 9.30 -16.93 3.08
N LYS A 95 9.91 -18.02 3.58
CA LYS A 95 11.08 -18.65 2.95
C LYS A 95 10.81 -19.18 1.54
N SER A 96 9.60 -19.63 1.25
CA SER A 96 9.23 -20.16 -0.07
C SER A 96 8.57 -19.13 -0.98
N ALA A 97 7.89 -18.13 -0.44
CA ALA A 97 7.18 -17.11 -1.20
C ALA A 97 8.13 -16.02 -1.72
N ILE A 98 9.04 -15.52 -0.88
CA ILE A 98 9.95 -14.42 -1.21
C ILE A 98 10.77 -14.70 -2.47
N PRO A 99 11.50 -15.83 -2.60
CA PRO A 99 12.28 -16.09 -3.82
C PRO A 99 11.43 -16.12 -5.09
N LYS A 100 10.22 -16.66 -5.01
CA LYS A 100 9.30 -16.72 -6.17
C LYS A 100 8.80 -15.33 -6.56
N ILE A 101 8.48 -14.47 -5.59
CA ILE A 101 8.06 -13.10 -5.84
C ILE A 101 9.21 -12.31 -6.47
N VAL A 102 10.44 -12.44 -5.96
CA VAL A 102 11.64 -11.80 -6.52
C VAL A 102 11.87 -12.25 -7.97
N GLU A 103 11.87 -13.55 -8.23
CA GLU A 103 12.04 -14.11 -9.57
C GLU A 103 11.01 -13.54 -10.55
N ASN A 104 9.74 -13.49 -10.16
CA ASN A 104 8.67 -12.99 -11.02
C ASN A 104 8.69 -11.47 -11.17
N ALA A 105 9.13 -10.74 -10.14
CA ALA A 105 9.36 -9.29 -10.24
C ALA A 105 10.46 -8.98 -11.27
N LEU A 106 11.56 -9.72 -11.25
CA LEU A 106 12.63 -9.63 -12.25
C LEU A 106 12.17 -10.04 -13.66
N LYS A 107 11.22 -10.96 -13.78
CA LYS A 107 10.55 -11.34 -15.05
C LYS A 107 9.43 -10.37 -15.45
N GLN A 108 9.24 -9.29 -14.74
CA GLN A 108 8.21 -8.26 -14.98
C GLN A 108 6.76 -8.78 -14.88
N ASP A 109 6.52 -9.85 -14.12
CA ASP A 109 5.17 -10.40 -13.88
C ASP A 109 4.53 -9.85 -12.60
N TYR A 110 3.96 -8.65 -12.69
CA TYR A 110 3.22 -8.05 -11.57
C TYR A 110 1.95 -8.84 -11.20
N LYS A 111 1.37 -9.61 -12.13
CA LYS A 111 0.17 -10.43 -11.86
C LYS A 111 0.50 -11.58 -10.91
N PHE A 112 1.69 -12.15 -11.03
CA PHE A 112 2.17 -13.14 -10.08
C PHE A 112 2.35 -12.52 -8.68
N VAL A 113 2.94 -11.31 -8.61
CA VAL A 113 3.09 -10.58 -7.33
C VAL A 113 1.73 -10.32 -6.71
N GLU A 114 0.79 -9.71 -7.43
CA GLU A 114 -0.60 -9.49 -6.99
C GLU A 114 -1.24 -10.78 -6.45
N LYS A 115 -1.21 -11.85 -7.25
CA LYS A 115 -1.78 -13.14 -6.90
C LYS A 115 -1.17 -13.69 -5.61
N SER A 116 0.15 -13.64 -5.47
CA SER A 116 0.85 -14.13 -4.28
C SER A 116 0.42 -13.38 -3.02
N LEU A 117 0.29 -12.04 -3.09
CA LEU A 117 -0.16 -11.23 -1.95
C LEU A 117 -1.62 -11.55 -1.58
N ILE A 118 -2.50 -11.72 -2.57
CA ILE A 118 -3.90 -12.13 -2.34
C ILE A 118 -3.94 -13.50 -1.65
N GLU A 119 -3.17 -14.47 -2.13
CA GLU A 119 -3.14 -15.82 -1.57
C GLU A 119 -2.60 -15.85 -0.14
N LEU A 120 -1.55 -15.10 0.16
CA LEU A 120 -1.03 -14.93 1.52
C LEU A 120 -2.09 -14.32 2.45
N TYR A 121 -2.74 -13.26 2.01
CA TYR A 121 -3.79 -12.58 2.78
C TYR A 121 -5.01 -13.49 3.03
N LEU A 122 -5.48 -14.19 2.01
CA LEU A 122 -6.55 -15.19 2.14
C LEU A 122 -6.13 -16.36 3.03
N GLY A 123 -4.84 -16.67 3.08
CA GLY A 123 -4.22 -17.65 4.00
C GLY A 123 -4.21 -17.22 5.46
N GLY A 124 -4.63 -16.00 5.76
CA GLY A 124 -4.70 -15.45 7.11
C GLY A 124 -3.46 -14.67 7.53
N VAL A 125 -2.54 -14.38 6.59
CA VAL A 125 -1.40 -13.48 6.88
C VAL A 125 -1.95 -12.07 7.09
N GLN A 126 -1.62 -11.48 8.22
CA GLN A 126 -2.04 -10.11 8.54
C GLN A 126 -1.41 -9.11 7.57
N LEU A 127 -2.11 -8.01 7.30
CA LEU A 127 -1.63 -6.97 6.38
C LEU A 127 -0.27 -6.40 6.85
N THR A 128 -0.08 -6.22 8.14
CA THR A 128 1.20 -5.80 8.73
C THR A 128 2.32 -6.79 8.43
N SER A 129 2.08 -8.09 8.59
CA SER A 129 3.06 -9.13 8.25
C SER A 129 3.32 -9.21 6.75
N LEU A 130 2.34 -8.91 5.89
CA LEU A 130 2.60 -8.81 4.44
C LEU A 130 3.64 -7.74 4.14
N MET A 131 3.61 -6.60 4.85
CA MET A 131 4.60 -5.53 4.66
C MET A 131 5.96 -5.91 5.25
N ASP A 132 5.98 -6.30 6.54
CA ASP A 132 7.22 -6.52 7.29
C ASP A 132 7.93 -7.84 6.93
N ASP A 133 7.18 -8.93 6.73
CA ASP A 133 7.74 -10.28 6.61
C ASP A 133 7.79 -10.78 5.16
N PHE A 134 7.15 -10.09 4.20
CA PHE A 134 7.16 -10.50 2.79
C PHE A 134 7.65 -9.40 1.85
N ILE A 135 7.02 -8.22 1.82
CA ILE A 135 7.38 -7.19 0.83
C ILE A 135 8.75 -6.59 1.15
N GLU A 136 9.02 -6.19 2.39
CA GLU A 136 10.34 -5.67 2.74
C GLU A 136 11.46 -6.68 2.45
N PRO A 137 11.39 -7.96 2.84
CA PRO A 137 12.38 -8.95 2.44
C PRO A 137 12.51 -9.17 0.92
N VAL A 138 11.42 -9.02 0.15
CA VAL A 138 11.50 -9.04 -1.32
C VAL A 138 12.33 -7.86 -1.83
N LEU A 139 12.11 -6.65 -1.30
CA LEU A 139 12.86 -5.45 -1.69
C LEU A 139 14.33 -5.56 -1.31
N VAL A 140 14.62 -6.07 -0.10
CA VAL A 140 15.99 -6.36 0.34
C VAL A 140 16.66 -7.40 -0.57
N SER A 141 15.93 -8.45 -0.96
CA SER A 141 16.47 -9.46 -1.88
C SER A 141 16.77 -8.89 -3.27
N ILE A 142 15.91 -8.02 -3.81
CA ILE A 142 16.16 -7.34 -5.08
C ILE A 142 17.42 -6.45 -4.97
N GLN A 143 17.57 -5.70 -3.86
CA GLN A 143 18.76 -4.91 -3.59
C GLN A 143 20.01 -5.78 -3.53
N ASN A 144 19.97 -6.90 -2.83
CA ASN A 144 21.09 -7.84 -2.75
C ASN A 144 21.50 -8.40 -4.13
N HIS A 145 20.56 -8.52 -5.09
CA HIS A 145 20.91 -8.89 -6.46
C HIS A 145 21.71 -7.79 -7.15
N LEU A 146 21.35 -6.53 -6.95
CA LEU A 146 22.10 -5.38 -7.46
C LEU A 146 23.50 -5.29 -6.81
N ASP A 147 23.59 -5.34 -5.49
CA ASP A 147 24.85 -5.22 -4.74
C ASP A 147 25.85 -6.31 -5.08
N ASN A 148 25.34 -7.50 -5.46
CA ASN A 148 26.15 -8.63 -5.94
C ASN A 148 26.37 -8.62 -7.47
N ASN A 149 26.05 -7.53 -8.17
CA ASN A 149 26.19 -7.36 -9.62
C ASN A 149 25.47 -8.47 -10.45
N LYS A 150 24.38 -9.05 -9.91
CA LYS A 150 23.54 -10.03 -10.63
C LYS A 150 22.53 -9.37 -11.55
N ILE A 151 22.17 -8.14 -11.27
CA ILE A 151 21.28 -7.29 -12.05
C ILE A 151 21.84 -5.88 -12.14
N SER A 152 21.45 -5.15 -13.16
CA SER A 152 21.76 -3.72 -13.32
C SER A 152 20.85 -2.84 -12.48
N VAL A 153 21.22 -1.58 -12.28
CA VAL A 153 20.38 -0.55 -11.63
C VAL A 153 19.02 -0.43 -12.33
N ALA A 154 19.00 -0.48 -13.67
CA ALA A 154 17.75 -0.40 -14.42
C ALA A 154 16.82 -1.60 -14.15
N GLU A 155 17.37 -2.81 -14.06
CA GLU A 155 16.59 -4.02 -13.74
C GLU A 155 16.08 -3.96 -12.29
N GLU A 156 16.86 -3.45 -11.35
CA GLU A 156 16.44 -3.21 -9.97
C GLU A 156 15.24 -2.26 -9.93
N HIS A 157 15.33 -1.12 -10.62
CA HIS A 157 14.24 -0.15 -10.71
C HIS A 157 12.97 -0.76 -11.31
N ILE A 158 13.11 -1.54 -12.40
CA ILE A 158 11.98 -2.24 -13.03
C ILE A 158 11.36 -3.22 -12.04
N ALA A 159 12.17 -4.06 -11.39
CA ALA A 159 11.66 -5.06 -10.44
C ALA A 159 10.88 -4.42 -9.29
N ARG A 160 11.38 -3.31 -8.72
CA ARG A 160 10.65 -2.55 -7.69
C ARG A 160 9.33 -1.98 -8.21
N LYS A 161 9.31 -1.43 -9.42
CA LYS A 161 8.06 -0.93 -10.02
C LYS A 161 7.06 -2.06 -10.28
N ILE A 162 7.53 -3.27 -10.56
CA ILE A 162 6.66 -4.45 -10.67
C ILE A 162 6.08 -4.85 -9.31
N VAL A 163 6.89 -4.83 -8.24
CA VAL A 163 6.39 -5.09 -6.87
C VAL A 163 5.37 -4.02 -6.48
N SER A 164 5.67 -2.72 -6.70
CA SER A 164 4.74 -1.62 -6.44
C SER A 164 3.43 -1.79 -7.21
N LYS A 165 3.49 -2.15 -8.49
CA LYS A 165 2.30 -2.41 -9.30
C LYS A 165 1.48 -3.57 -8.76
N GLY A 166 2.11 -4.67 -8.37
CA GLY A 166 1.46 -5.83 -7.77
C GLY A 166 0.79 -5.48 -6.45
N LEU A 167 1.48 -4.71 -5.59
CA LEU A 167 0.96 -4.22 -4.31
C LEU A 167 -0.24 -3.30 -4.50
N ASN A 168 -0.18 -2.37 -5.46
CA ASN A 168 -1.28 -1.47 -5.75
C ASN A 168 -2.52 -2.22 -6.29
N GLN A 169 -2.33 -3.23 -7.13
CA GLN A 169 -3.43 -4.08 -7.59
C GLN A 169 -4.02 -4.91 -6.43
N PHE A 170 -3.18 -5.45 -5.55
CA PHE A 170 -3.62 -6.11 -4.32
C PHE A 170 -4.46 -5.16 -3.46
N LYS A 171 -3.97 -3.93 -3.20
CA LYS A 171 -4.69 -2.90 -2.47
C LYS A 171 -6.10 -2.70 -3.03
N LEU A 172 -6.21 -2.44 -4.32
CA LEU A 172 -7.49 -2.21 -5.00
C LEU A 172 -8.44 -3.42 -4.96
N SER A 173 -7.88 -4.64 -4.95
CA SER A 173 -8.66 -5.87 -4.96
C SER A 173 -9.16 -6.27 -3.57
N VAL A 174 -8.38 -6.00 -2.52
CA VAL A 174 -8.54 -6.62 -1.20
C VAL A 174 -8.83 -5.60 -0.10
N ILE A 175 -8.18 -4.43 -0.10
CA ILE A 175 -8.31 -3.49 1.01
C ILE A 175 -9.66 -2.77 0.94
N ASN A 176 -10.45 -2.94 2.00
CA ASN A 176 -11.63 -2.12 2.27
C ASN A 176 -11.22 -1.13 3.34
N THR A 177 -11.08 0.12 2.98
CA THR A 177 -10.91 1.16 3.98
C THR A 177 -11.97 1.03 5.05
N LYS A 178 -11.56 0.94 6.32
CA LYS A 178 -12.47 1.08 7.46
C LYS A 178 -13.23 2.39 7.31
N LYS A 179 -14.31 2.52 8.05
CA LYS A 179 -15.03 3.80 8.09
C LYS A 179 -14.04 4.93 8.36
N ASP A 180 -14.08 5.95 7.53
CA ASP A 180 -13.29 7.18 7.70
C ASP A 180 -13.34 7.67 9.14
N ASN A 181 -12.17 7.79 9.76
CA ASN A 181 -12.02 8.26 11.15
C ASN A 181 -11.89 9.79 11.25
N GLY A 182 -11.96 10.51 10.12
CA GLY A 182 -11.87 11.96 10.02
C GLY A 182 -10.46 12.53 10.17
N LYS A 183 -9.43 11.68 10.37
CA LYS A 183 -8.05 12.12 10.57
C LYS A 183 -7.27 12.10 9.26
N HIS A 184 -6.45 13.12 9.07
CA HIS A 184 -5.63 13.30 7.88
C HIS A 184 -4.15 13.09 8.18
N VAL A 185 -3.51 12.27 7.37
CA VAL A 185 -2.09 11.93 7.51
C VAL A 185 -1.35 12.29 6.23
N LEU A 186 -0.17 12.91 6.38
CA LEU A 186 0.75 13.17 5.30
C LEU A 186 1.86 12.11 5.35
N THR A 187 2.15 11.46 4.23
CA THR A 187 3.27 10.50 4.12
C THR A 187 4.20 10.93 2.99
N LEU A 188 5.50 10.88 3.23
CA LEU A 188 6.48 11.37 2.27
C LEU A 188 7.90 10.84 2.52
N ASN A 189 8.72 10.90 1.46
CA ASN A 189 10.18 10.93 1.56
C ASN A 189 10.68 12.37 1.32
N LEU A 190 11.75 12.75 2.00
CA LEU A 190 12.37 14.06 1.83
C LEU A 190 13.06 14.20 0.48
N GLU A 191 13.51 15.42 0.18
CA GLU A 191 14.27 15.71 -1.03
C GLU A 191 15.55 14.86 -1.07
N ASN A 192 15.87 14.31 -2.25
CA ASN A 192 16.94 13.35 -2.52
C ASN A 192 16.72 11.90 -2.02
N ASP A 193 15.57 11.61 -1.45
CA ASP A 193 15.16 10.23 -1.11
C ASP A 193 14.12 9.74 -2.11
N ILE A 194 14.51 8.79 -2.97
CA ILE A 194 13.75 8.43 -4.18
C ILE A 194 12.80 7.24 -4.00
N PRO A 195 13.09 6.20 -3.19
CA PRO A 195 12.21 5.05 -3.08
C PRO A 195 10.84 5.40 -2.49
N ASP A 196 9.78 5.26 -3.28
CA ASP A 196 8.40 5.57 -2.92
C ASP A 196 7.64 4.39 -2.30
N LEU A 197 8.02 3.15 -2.61
CA LEU A 197 7.32 1.96 -2.17
C LEU A 197 7.16 1.81 -0.63
N PRO A 198 8.15 2.18 0.20
CA PRO A 198 7.96 2.21 1.66
C PRO A 198 6.81 3.13 2.09
N ILE A 199 6.65 4.27 1.45
CA ILE A 199 5.56 5.22 1.73
C ILE A 199 4.21 4.64 1.29
N ASP A 200 4.16 3.93 0.17
CA ASP A 200 2.97 3.21 -0.29
C ASP A 200 2.53 2.14 0.73
N MET A 201 3.50 1.42 1.32
CA MET A 201 3.22 0.40 2.36
C MET A 201 2.63 1.03 3.62
N ILE A 202 3.19 2.15 4.09
CA ILE A 202 2.66 2.93 5.22
C ILE A 202 1.25 3.43 4.90
N GLN A 203 1.04 3.99 3.71
CA GLN A 203 -0.28 4.44 3.26
C GLN A 203 -1.32 3.32 3.34
N ILE A 204 -1.01 2.13 2.82
CA ILE A 204 -1.94 1.00 2.82
C ILE A 204 -2.35 0.62 4.24
N LEU A 205 -1.40 0.55 5.17
CA LEU A 205 -1.68 0.21 6.57
C LEU A 205 -2.56 1.27 7.25
N LEU A 206 -2.30 2.55 7.02
CA LEU A 206 -3.07 3.64 7.61
C LEU A 206 -4.47 3.75 7.01
N GLU A 207 -4.61 3.58 5.70
CA GLU A 207 -5.92 3.58 5.04
C GLU A 207 -6.77 2.38 5.47
N ASP A 208 -6.18 1.21 5.73
CA ASP A 208 -6.89 0.07 6.31
C ASP A 208 -7.46 0.39 7.69
N GLU A 209 -6.82 1.28 8.46
CA GLU A 209 -7.30 1.79 9.75
C GLU A 209 -8.26 2.99 9.63
N GLY A 210 -8.59 3.42 8.42
CA GLY A 210 -9.57 4.48 8.16
C GLY A 210 -9.01 5.89 8.15
N TYR A 211 -7.67 6.07 8.10
CA TYR A 211 -7.07 7.39 7.94
C TYR A 211 -7.18 7.88 6.50
N ASN A 212 -7.36 9.20 6.34
CA ASN A 212 -7.24 9.87 5.04
C ASN A 212 -5.76 10.19 4.79
N VAL A 213 -5.10 9.38 3.96
CA VAL A 213 -3.66 9.49 3.70
C VAL A 213 -3.39 10.29 2.43
N HIS A 214 -2.60 11.34 2.56
CA HIS A 214 -2.03 12.07 1.44
C HIS A 214 -0.57 11.61 1.25
N ASN A 215 -0.37 10.77 0.27
CA ASN A 215 0.94 10.27 -0.08
C ASN A 215 1.60 11.22 -1.09
N CYS A 216 2.68 11.88 -0.69
CA CYS A 216 3.48 12.76 -1.55
C CYS A 216 4.52 11.99 -2.37
N GLY A 217 4.68 10.69 -2.11
CA GLY A 217 5.73 9.89 -2.74
C GLY A 217 7.13 10.32 -2.34
N SER A 218 8.04 10.21 -3.29
CA SER A 218 9.45 10.51 -3.15
C SER A 218 9.78 11.99 -3.41
N HIS A 219 10.98 12.40 -2.97
CA HIS A 219 11.61 13.68 -3.33
C HIS A 219 10.75 14.91 -3.02
N THR A 220 10.20 14.98 -1.81
CA THR A 220 9.32 16.09 -1.39
C THR A 220 10.12 17.19 -0.69
N SER A 221 10.17 18.39 -1.28
CA SER A 221 10.88 19.52 -0.69
C SER A 221 10.13 20.15 0.47
N ILE A 222 10.86 20.74 1.42
CA ILE A 222 10.29 21.47 2.57
C ILE A 222 9.31 22.57 2.14
N ARG A 223 9.57 23.24 1.01
CA ARG A 223 8.66 24.25 0.46
C ARG A 223 7.30 23.65 0.12
N ASN A 224 7.27 22.46 -0.46
CA ASN A 224 6.03 21.76 -0.80
C ASN A 224 5.29 21.30 0.46
N ILE A 225 6.02 20.79 1.46
CA ILE A 225 5.44 20.39 2.76
C ILE A 225 4.78 21.61 3.43
N LYS A 226 5.44 22.75 3.50
CA LYS A 226 4.87 24.01 4.02
C LYS A 226 3.59 24.40 3.30
N SER A 227 3.58 24.31 1.95
CA SER A 227 2.40 24.64 1.15
C SER A 227 1.22 23.69 1.43
N LEU A 228 1.47 22.41 1.65
CA LEU A 228 0.41 21.45 1.97
C LEU A 228 -0.19 21.70 3.35
N ILE A 229 0.67 21.86 4.38
CA ILE A 229 0.25 22.10 5.76
C ILE A 229 -0.52 23.42 5.88
N SER A 230 -0.17 24.46 5.11
CA SER A 230 -0.90 25.73 5.12
C SER A 230 -2.31 25.66 4.51
N LYS A 231 -2.60 24.64 3.71
CA LYS A 231 -3.89 24.49 3.00
C LYS A 231 -4.82 23.49 3.65
N LYS A 232 -4.30 22.58 4.45
CA LYS A 232 -5.06 21.50 5.07
C LYS A 232 -4.47 21.14 6.42
N ASN A 233 -5.33 20.89 7.40
CA ASN A 233 -4.91 20.37 8.70
C ASN A 233 -4.54 18.89 8.57
N TYR A 234 -3.41 18.52 9.15
CA TYR A 234 -2.95 17.16 9.28
C TYR A 234 -2.80 16.80 10.75
N ASP A 235 -3.21 15.60 11.11
CA ASP A 235 -3.04 15.04 12.46
C ASP A 235 -1.64 14.44 12.64
N ALA A 236 -1.04 13.95 11.56
CA ALA A 236 0.28 13.35 11.59
C ALA A 236 1.04 13.49 10.27
N ILE A 237 2.36 13.46 10.36
CA ILE A 237 3.29 13.33 9.22
C ILE A 237 4.16 12.11 9.44
N PHE A 238 4.21 11.23 8.45
CA PHE A 238 5.12 10.09 8.36
C PHE A 238 6.22 10.37 7.35
N ILE A 239 7.45 10.27 7.80
CA ILE A 239 8.65 10.42 6.98
C ILE A 239 9.39 9.07 6.99
N TYR A 240 9.76 8.60 5.81
CA TYR A 240 10.61 7.42 5.68
C TYR A 240 11.96 7.82 5.08
N LEU A 241 13.04 7.43 5.73
CA LEU A 241 14.41 7.70 5.29
C LEU A 241 15.05 6.43 4.78
N CYS A 242 15.30 6.38 3.48
CA CYS A 242 15.87 5.22 2.82
C CYS A 242 17.39 5.35 2.69
N ASP A 243 18.11 4.23 2.83
CA ASP A 243 19.57 4.14 2.71
C ASP A 243 20.02 3.50 1.38
N ARG A 244 19.21 3.58 0.36
CA ARG A 244 19.48 2.86 -0.88
C ARG A 244 20.35 3.67 -1.83
N GLN A 245 21.55 3.17 -2.06
CA GLN A 245 22.54 3.75 -2.99
C GLN A 245 22.22 3.40 -4.45
N CYS A 246 21.00 3.59 -4.92
CA CYS A 246 20.68 3.36 -6.33
C CYS A 246 20.91 4.58 -7.23
N CYS A 247 21.26 5.74 -6.66
CA CYS A 247 21.40 7.00 -7.39
C CYS A 247 22.67 7.73 -6.98
N THR A 248 23.06 8.72 -7.79
CA THR A 248 24.24 9.54 -7.64
C THR A 248 24.28 10.44 -6.39
N SER A 249 23.18 10.45 -5.61
CA SER A 249 23.06 11.21 -4.37
C SER A 249 22.35 10.35 -3.35
N THR A 250 23.00 10.04 -2.25
CA THR A 250 22.44 9.29 -1.14
C THR A 250 21.96 10.24 -0.05
N LEU A 251 21.14 9.73 0.87
CA LEU A 251 20.73 10.49 2.06
C LEU A 251 21.97 10.90 2.88
N VAL A 252 22.99 10.04 2.94
CA VAL A 252 24.26 10.31 3.66
C VAL A 252 25.00 11.51 3.04
N ASP A 253 25.01 11.64 1.71
CA ASP A 253 25.63 12.79 1.03
C ASP A 253 24.90 14.11 1.29
N ASN A 254 23.64 14.05 1.71
CA ASN A 254 22.78 15.20 1.96
C ASN A 254 22.36 15.31 3.43
N ILE A 255 23.08 14.70 4.35
CA ILE A 255 22.68 14.58 5.75
C ILE A 255 22.44 15.93 6.44
N ASP A 256 23.27 16.93 6.15
CA ASP A 256 23.12 18.28 6.72
C ASP A 256 21.83 18.95 6.24
N LYS A 257 21.51 18.79 4.94
CA LYS A 257 20.25 19.27 4.37
C LYS A 257 19.07 18.52 4.98
N THR A 258 19.14 17.21 5.10
CA THR A 258 18.11 16.39 5.71
C THR A 258 17.85 16.81 7.17
N ASN A 259 18.89 17.01 7.96
CA ASN A 259 18.78 17.52 9.33
C ASN A 259 18.11 18.91 9.37
N SER A 260 18.52 19.82 8.47
CA SER A 260 17.90 21.15 8.37
C SER A 260 16.41 21.08 7.98
N ASP A 261 16.05 20.22 7.03
CA ASP A 261 14.65 20.02 6.62
C ASP A 261 13.80 19.43 7.76
N LEU A 262 14.36 18.47 8.53
CA LEU A 262 13.70 17.91 9.71
C LEU A 262 13.50 18.96 10.81
N GLU A 263 14.46 19.84 11.06
CA GLU A 263 14.30 20.97 12.01
C GLU A 263 13.14 21.88 11.59
N GLU A 264 13.03 22.16 10.30
CA GLU A 264 11.91 22.97 9.78
C GLU A 264 10.56 22.25 9.94
N ILE A 265 10.53 20.94 9.72
CA ILE A 265 9.30 20.13 9.92
C ILE A 265 8.89 20.10 11.39
N ILE A 266 9.86 19.98 12.32
CA ILE A 266 9.58 20.04 13.76
C ILE A 266 8.93 21.39 14.13
N LYS A 267 9.49 22.50 13.65
CA LYS A 267 8.91 23.85 13.90
C LYS A 267 7.49 23.98 13.34
N LEU A 268 7.22 23.37 12.19
CA LEU A 268 5.87 23.34 11.60
C LEU A 268 4.93 22.48 12.42
N ALA A 269 5.40 21.31 12.84
CA ALA A 269 4.61 20.37 13.63
C ALA A 269 4.20 20.98 14.98
N ASP A 270 5.13 21.64 15.66
CA ASP A 270 4.87 22.37 16.92
C ASP A 270 3.83 23.47 16.71
N LYS A 271 3.96 24.23 15.61
CA LYS A 271 3.02 25.33 15.29
C LYS A 271 1.58 24.85 15.01
N TYR A 272 1.46 23.70 14.34
CA TYR A 272 0.15 23.19 13.88
C TYR A 272 -0.34 21.96 14.67
N GLU A 273 0.33 21.62 15.78
CA GLU A 273 0.03 20.47 16.64
C GLU A 273 -0.01 19.13 15.89
N ILE A 274 0.92 18.93 14.95
CA ILE A 274 1.04 17.74 14.11
C ILE A 274 1.96 16.72 14.76
N LYS A 275 1.54 15.46 14.84
CA LYS A 275 2.39 14.37 15.35
C LYS A 275 3.39 13.92 14.27
N LEU A 276 4.65 13.73 14.67
CA LEU A 276 5.71 13.34 13.77
C LEU A 276 6.10 11.87 13.96
N PHE A 277 6.24 11.17 12.85
CA PHE A 277 6.71 9.80 12.77
C PHE A 277 7.90 9.73 11.80
N LEU A 278 8.96 9.06 12.22
CA LEU A 278 10.18 8.90 11.41
C LEU A 278 10.60 7.45 11.42
N GLY A 279 10.77 6.88 10.24
CA GLY A 279 11.22 5.49 10.08
C GLY A 279 12.19 5.32 8.94
N GLY A 280 12.58 4.06 8.71
CA GLY A 280 13.53 3.68 7.67
C GLY A 280 14.95 3.43 8.19
N PRO A 281 15.81 2.77 7.40
CA PRO A 281 17.12 2.34 7.85
C PRO A 281 18.09 3.49 8.13
N SER A 282 17.87 4.67 7.55
CA SER A 282 18.80 5.79 7.67
C SER A 282 18.53 6.76 8.80
N PHE A 283 17.51 6.57 9.61
CA PHE A 283 17.25 7.52 10.70
C PHE A 283 18.35 7.53 11.76
N GLU A 284 19.15 6.46 11.89
CA GLU A 284 20.29 6.39 12.81
C GLU A 284 21.37 7.42 12.47
N ASN A 285 21.44 7.88 11.20
CA ASN A 285 22.39 8.90 10.74
C ASN A 285 21.93 10.33 11.07
N ILE A 286 20.70 10.50 11.54
CA ILE A 286 20.12 11.79 11.88
C ILE A 286 20.63 12.28 13.24
N ASN A 287 20.73 13.59 13.39
CA ASN A 287 21.09 14.22 14.66
C ASN A 287 20.16 13.73 15.80
N GLN A 288 20.77 13.11 16.81
CA GLN A 288 20.09 12.49 17.94
C GLN A 288 19.17 13.46 18.71
N LYS A 289 19.45 14.77 18.67
CA LYS A 289 18.58 15.78 19.31
C LYS A 289 17.24 15.91 18.57
N LEU A 290 17.25 15.79 17.23
CA LEU A 290 16.04 15.88 16.39
C LEU A 290 15.17 14.66 16.57
N LEU A 291 15.77 13.48 16.72
CA LEU A 291 15.04 12.22 16.86
C LEU A 291 14.05 12.22 18.05
N LYS A 292 14.35 13.01 19.09
CA LYS A 292 13.47 13.12 20.27
C LYS A 292 12.09 13.73 19.97
N SER A 293 11.96 14.45 18.85
CA SER A 293 10.70 15.04 18.41
C SER A 293 9.84 14.09 17.57
N PHE A 294 10.34 12.88 17.29
CA PHE A 294 9.67 11.93 16.43
C PHE A 294 9.27 10.67 17.20
N ASN A 295 8.14 10.10 16.82
CA ASN A 295 7.81 8.71 17.11
C ASN A 295 8.57 7.83 16.11
N LEU A 296 9.61 7.15 16.58
CA LEU A 296 10.46 6.33 15.72
C LEU A 296 9.81 4.97 15.44
N PHE A 297 10.00 4.45 14.24
CA PHE A 297 9.56 3.11 13.85
C PHE A 297 10.59 2.44 12.93
N THR A 298 10.77 1.12 13.10
CA THR A 298 11.69 0.29 12.31
C THR A 298 10.94 -0.68 11.41
N LYS A 299 9.69 -0.99 11.75
CA LYS A 299 8.79 -1.86 10.98
C LYS A 299 7.58 -1.08 10.51
N TYR A 300 7.05 -1.44 9.35
CA TYR A 300 5.84 -0.79 8.82
C TYR A 300 4.63 -0.99 9.73
N SER A 301 4.54 -2.15 10.40
CA SER A 301 3.49 -2.42 11.39
C SER A 301 3.48 -1.40 12.55
N GLU A 302 4.63 -0.82 12.86
CA GLU A 302 4.76 0.19 13.92
C GLU A 302 4.17 1.54 13.49
N ALA A 303 3.91 1.79 12.20
CA ALA A 303 3.15 2.95 11.75
C ALA A 303 1.75 3.00 12.43
N LEU A 304 1.20 1.85 12.81
CA LEU A 304 -0.08 1.77 13.55
C LEU A 304 0.02 2.22 15.01
N LEU A 305 1.22 2.54 15.51
CA LEU A 305 1.39 3.19 16.82
C LEU A 305 0.66 4.54 16.91
N ILE A 306 0.35 5.17 15.77
CA ILE A 306 -0.50 6.36 15.70
C ILE A 306 -1.82 6.16 16.46
N ASN A 307 -2.38 4.96 16.47
CA ASN A 307 -3.62 4.64 17.16
C ASN A 307 -3.49 4.70 18.70
N LYS A 308 -2.26 4.59 19.22
CA LYS A 308 -1.95 4.60 20.66
C LYS A 308 -1.61 5.99 21.19
N ILE A 309 -1.37 6.94 20.30
CA ILE A 309 -0.99 8.30 20.66
C ILE A 309 -2.26 9.15 20.69
N LYS A 310 -2.68 9.54 21.88
CA LYS A 310 -3.85 10.40 22.13
C LYS A 310 -3.55 11.85 21.79
#